data_fedcddf4f966729b064f00c5666fd7ea
#
_entry.id   fedcddf4f966729b064f00c5666fd7ea
#
_cell.length_a   1.000
_cell.length_b   1.000
_cell.length_c   1.000
_cell.angle_alpha   90.00
_cell.angle_beta   90.00
_cell.angle_gamma   90.00
#
_symmetry.space_group_name_H-M   'P 1'
#
loop_
_entity.id
_entity.type
_entity.pdbx_description
1 polymer ?
#
loop_
_entity_poly.entity_id
_entity_poly.type
_entity_poly.pdbx_seq_one_letter_code
_entity_poly.pdbx_strand_id
1 'polypeptide(L)'
;ILEVGDFVVPTAAIRGEGTSRHYLPTEFPALPAMSVNLLCIGAVKARNIVPRCGIVYTTDRRLWEFDEAFVDHLRCQRILAIEMELATLFSVAYRYEVPIGSIMLVSDMPLQRRGIKDKKLHEEIYKNHMNIHLEIAMDAVSNLKVRWPDVERQLHSEW
;
A
#
# COMPACT_ATOMS: atom_id res chain seq x y z
N ILE A 1 -3.84 -15.55 -4.82
CA ILE A 1 -2.70 -15.68 -3.90
C ILE A 1 -1.66 -14.69 -4.37
N LEU A 2 -1.02 -13.95 -3.44
CA LEU A 2 0.13 -13.10 -3.74
C LEU A 2 1.39 -13.96 -3.89
N GLU A 3 2.30 -13.46 -4.70
CA GLU A 3 3.65 -13.99 -4.83
C GLU A 3 4.68 -12.88 -4.60
N VAL A 4 5.89 -13.27 -4.23
CA VAL A 4 7.01 -12.35 -4.11
C VAL A 4 7.30 -11.72 -5.48
N GLY A 5 7.42 -10.39 -5.52
CA GLY A 5 7.54 -9.62 -6.76
C GLY A 5 6.22 -9.07 -7.30
N ASP A 6 5.06 -9.48 -6.76
CA ASP A 6 3.77 -8.88 -7.12
C ASP A 6 3.71 -7.39 -6.72
N PHE A 7 3.03 -6.60 -7.52
CA PHE A 7 2.73 -5.21 -7.21
C PHE A 7 1.33 -5.08 -6.61
N VAL A 8 1.25 -4.49 -5.43
CA VAL A 8 0.00 -4.22 -4.71
C VAL A 8 -0.31 -2.73 -4.76
N VAL A 9 -1.54 -2.40 -5.18
CA VAL A 9 -2.10 -1.04 -5.08
C VAL A 9 -3.22 -1.08 -4.04
N PRO A 10 -2.98 -0.60 -2.81
CA PRO A 10 -3.94 -0.65 -1.72
C PRO A 10 -5.19 0.19 -2.00
N THR A 11 -6.36 -0.37 -1.75
CA THR A 11 -7.64 0.35 -1.83
C THR A 11 -8.06 0.95 -0.50
N ALA A 12 -7.52 0.44 0.60
CA ALA A 12 -7.65 0.95 1.96
C ALA A 12 -6.54 0.35 2.83
N ALA A 13 -6.25 0.99 3.96
CA ALA A 13 -5.39 0.44 5.00
C ALA A 13 -6.15 0.31 6.33
N ILE A 14 -6.12 -0.87 6.95
CA ILE A 14 -6.65 -1.05 8.30
C ILE A 14 -5.68 -0.42 9.29
N ARG A 15 -6.20 0.40 10.19
CA ARG A 15 -5.44 1.19 11.17
C ARG A 15 -5.09 0.35 12.40
N GLY A 16 -4.18 -0.61 12.23
CA GLY A 16 -3.67 -1.49 13.28
C GLY A 16 -2.47 -0.94 14.06
N GLU A 17 -2.16 0.34 13.86
CA GLU A 17 -1.07 1.09 14.50
C GLU A 17 -1.60 2.28 15.32
N GLY A 18 -0.74 2.89 16.13
CA GLY A 18 -1.16 3.97 17.04
C GLY A 18 -1.13 5.37 16.44
N THR A 19 -0.27 5.64 15.48
CA THR A 19 0.08 7.00 15.01
C THR A 19 -1.09 7.70 14.31
N SER A 20 -1.83 7.00 13.45
CA SER A 20 -2.96 7.58 12.70
C SER A 20 -4.08 8.12 13.61
N ARG A 21 -4.19 7.62 14.84
CA ARG A 21 -5.21 8.05 15.84
C ARG A 21 -4.99 9.49 16.30
N HIS A 22 -3.78 10.03 16.18
CA HIS A 22 -3.48 11.42 16.51
C HIS A 22 -3.97 12.41 15.44
N TYR A 23 -4.33 11.93 14.26
CA TYR A 23 -4.73 12.77 13.12
C TYR A 23 -6.22 12.68 12.80
N LEU A 24 -6.82 11.51 12.96
CA LEU A 24 -8.23 11.25 12.64
C LEU A 24 -8.87 10.37 13.72
N PRO A 25 -10.20 10.50 13.96
CA PRO A 25 -10.96 9.62 14.84
C PRO A 25 -10.78 8.15 14.48
N THR A 26 -10.97 7.26 15.47
CA THR A 26 -10.70 5.82 15.32
C THR A 26 -11.57 5.17 14.24
N GLU A 27 -12.81 5.61 14.11
CA GLU A 27 -13.81 5.12 13.15
C GLU A 27 -13.56 5.61 11.71
N PHE A 28 -12.66 6.58 11.52
CA PHE A 28 -12.37 7.11 10.20
C PHE A 28 -11.47 6.13 9.42
N PRO A 29 -11.84 5.75 8.18
CA PRO A 29 -11.06 4.83 7.38
C PRO A 29 -9.79 5.48 6.82
N ALA A 30 -8.68 4.74 6.75
CA ALA A 30 -7.48 5.19 6.05
C ALA A 30 -7.58 4.81 4.57
N LEU A 31 -7.83 5.81 3.73
CA LEU A 31 -8.08 5.64 2.29
C LEU A 31 -7.09 6.44 1.44
N PRO A 32 -6.65 5.90 0.31
CA PRO A 32 -5.94 6.69 -0.69
C PRO A 32 -6.91 7.63 -1.42
N ALA A 33 -6.40 8.68 -2.05
CA ALA A 33 -7.14 9.47 -3.02
C ALA A 33 -7.44 8.60 -4.26
N MET A 34 -8.71 8.41 -4.60
CA MET A 34 -9.14 7.53 -5.69
C MET A 34 -8.48 7.89 -7.02
N SER A 35 -8.39 9.18 -7.34
CA SER A 35 -7.76 9.68 -8.57
C SER A 35 -6.29 9.28 -8.67
N VAL A 36 -5.52 9.45 -7.58
CA VAL A 36 -4.10 9.08 -7.54
C VAL A 36 -3.95 7.56 -7.59
N ASN A 37 -4.82 6.84 -6.89
CA ASN A 37 -4.78 5.38 -6.88
C ASN A 37 -5.04 4.77 -8.27
N LEU A 38 -5.93 5.37 -9.06
CA LEU A 38 -6.15 4.98 -10.45
C LEU A 38 -4.92 5.22 -11.34
N LEU A 39 -4.17 6.30 -11.10
CA LEU A 39 -2.89 6.54 -11.78
C LEU A 39 -1.84 5.49 -11.41
N CYS A 40 -1.76 5.10 -10.13
CA CYS A 40 -0.91 4.01 -9.67
C CYS A 40 -1.24 2.69 -10.40
N ILE A 41 -2.53 2.33 -10.47
CA ILE A 41 -3.00 1.15 -11.21
C ILE A 41 -2.61 1.23 -12.69
N GLY A 42 -2.80 2.40 -13.31
CA GLY A 42 -2.45 2.65 -14.70
C GLY A 42 -0.96 2.49 -14.98
N ALA A 43 -0.10 3.02 -14.10
CA ALA A 43 1.34 2.92 -14.22
C ALA A 43 1.86 1.47 -14.13
N VAL A 44 1.29 0.66 -13.23
CA VAL A 44 1.61 -0.77 -13.14
C VAL A 44 1.17 -1.50 -14.40
N LYS A 45 -0.07 -1.25 -14.89
CA LYS A 45 -0.60 -1.88 -16.11
C LYS A 45 0.19 -1.52 -17.36
N ALA A 46 0.73 -0.31 -17.44
CA ALA A 46 1.55 0.14 -18.57
C ALA A 46 2.83 -0.69 -18.76
N ARG A 47 3.26 -1.42 -17.73
CA ARG A 47 4.38 -2.37 -17.78
C ARG A 47 3.95 -3.81 -18.08
N ASN A 48 2.70 -4.04 -18.53
CA ASN A 48 2.11 -5.36 -18.74
C ASN A 48 2.05 -6.21 -17.47
N ILE A 49 2.01 -5.55 -16.31
CA ILE A 49 1.88 -6.19 -14.99
C ILE A 49 0.44 -6.01 -14.52
N VAL A 50 -0.14 -7.06 -13.95
CA VAL A 50 -1.47 -7.03 -13.36
C VAL A 50 -1.36 -6.62 -11.89
N PRO A 51 -1.77 -5.40 -11.51
CA PRO A 51 -1.69 -4.98 -10.11
C PRO A 51 -2.68 -5.77 -9.25
N ARG A 52 -2.26 -6.12 -8.05
CA ARG A 52 -3.14 -6.70 -7.03
C ARG A 52 -3.75 -5.57 -6.22
N CYS A 53 -5.07 -5.45 -6.25
CA CYS A 53 -5.77 -4.38 -5.54
C CYS A 53 -6.58 -4.97 -4.38
N GLY A 54 -6.46 -4.37 -3.20
CA GLY A 54 -7.19 -4.84 -2.02
C GLY A 54 -6.82 -4.07 -0.75
N ILE A 55 -7.44 -4.51 0.36
CA ILE A 55 -7.20 -3.91 1.67
C ILE A 55 -5.88 -4.45 2.23
N VAL A 56 -5.06 -3.56 2.78
CA VAL A 56 -3.85 -3.90 3.52
C VAL A 56 -4.04 -3.64 5.01
N TYR A 57 -3.18 -4.21 5.84
CA TYR A 57 -3.18 -3.98 7.27
C TYR A 57 -1.89 -3.28 7.67
N THR A 58 -1.98 -2.10 8.25
CA THR A 58 -0.85 -1.40 8.83
C THR A 58 -0.68 -1.81 10.28
N THR A 59 0.49 -2.33 10.64
CA THR A 59 0.80 -2.75 12.01
C THR A 59 2.03 -2.04 12.56
N ASP A 60 2.05 -1.73 13.84
CA ASP A 60 3.24 -1.31 14.58
C ASP A 60 3.94 -2.48 15.31
N ARG A 61 3.40 -3.70 15.17
CA ARG A 61 3.94 -4.90 15.82
C ARG A 61 5.02 -5.54 14.97
N ARG A 62 6.18 -5.76 15.57
CA ARG A 62 7.26 -6.57 14.99
C ARG A 62 7.04 -8.04 15.38
N LEU A 63 7.51 -8.96 14.53
CA LEU A 63 7.44 -10.41 14.76
C LEU A 63 6.00 -10.92 14.96
N TRP A 64 5.04 -10.23 14.32
CA TRP A 64 3.61 -10.57 14.38
C TRP A 64 3.30 -11.96 13.78
N GLU A 65 4.15 -12.46 12.90
CA GLU A 65 4.05 -13.76 12.24
C GLU A 65 4.10 -14.94 13.22
N PHE A 66 4.62 -14.73 14.43
CA PHE A 66 4.67 -15.72 15.50
C PHE A 66 3.49 -15.65 16.48
N ASP A 67 2.58 -14.72 16.33
CA ASP A 67 1.34 -14.57 17.10
C ASP A 67 0.18 -15.19 16.32
N GLU A 68 -0.12 -16.47 16.61
CA GLU A 68 -1.18 -17.23 15.91
C GLU A 68 -2.54 -16.55 16.01
N ALA A 69 -2.89 -15.99 17.16
CA ALA A 69 -4.18 -15.30 17.36
C ALA A 69 -4.26 -14.04 16.48
N PHE A 70 -3.16 -13.32 16.35
CA PHE A 70 -3.10 -12.16 15.46
C PHE A 70 -3.17 -12.58 13.98
N VAL A 71 -2.46 -13.64 13.59
CA VAL A 71 -2.53 -14.18 12.23
C VAL A 71 -3.96 -14.60 11.87
N ASP A 72 -4.67 -15.26 12.78
CA ASP A 72 -6.06 -15.65 12.55
C ASP A 72 -7.00 -14.43 12.46
N HIS A 73 -6.77 -13.41 13.27
CA HIS A 73 -7.47 -12.13 13.15
C HIS A 73 -7.29 -11.50 11.76
N LEU A 74 -6.06 -11.48 11.23
CA LEU A 74 -5.77 -10.97 9.89
C LEU A 74 -6.47 -11.79 8.79
N ARG A 75 -6.49 -13.12 8.92
CA ARG A 75 -7.19 -14.03 7.98
C ARG A 75 -8.69 -13.76 7.93
N CYS A 76 -9.33 -13.56 9.10
CA CYS A 76 -10.76 -13.24 9.18
C CYS A 76 -11.10 -11.93 8.45
N GLN A 77 -10.20 -10.97 8.42
CA GLN A 77 -10.38 -9.68 7.75
C GLN A 77 -10.11 -9.74 6.24
N ARG A 78 -9.65 -10.87 5.71
CA ARG A 78 -9.34 -11.07 4.28
C ARG A 78 -8.43 -10.01 3.71
N ILE A 79 -7.44 -9.57 4.50
CA ILE A 79 -6.45 -8.59 4.04
C ILE A 79 -5.58 -9.18 2.93
N LEU A 80 -5.14 -8.31 2.04
CA LEU A 80 -4.29 -8.69 0.93
C LEU A 80 -2.81 -8.77 1.33
N ALA A 81 -2.33 -7.79 2.10
CA ALA A 81 -0.94 -7.69 2.54
C ALA A 81 -0.85 -6.95 3.88
N ILE A 82 0.33 -7.04 4.52
CA ILE A 82 0.67 -6.34 5.76
C ILE A 82 1.85 -5.42 5.46
N GLU A 83 1.80 -4.22 6.03
CA GLU A 83 2.85 -3.21 5.98
C GLU A 83 2.84 -2.40 7.28
N MET A 84 3.63 -1.35 7.40
CA MET A 84 3.81 -0.65 8.68
C MET A 84 3.56 0.87 8.60
N GLU A 85 3.16 1.45 7.45
CA GLU A 85 3.15 2.90 7.24
C GLU A 85 1.85 3.47 6.67
N LEU A 86 1.12 2.74 5.83
CA LEU A 86 0.09 3.33 4.96
C LEU A 86 -1.13 3.89 5.69
N ALA A 87 -1.57 3.28 6.78
CA ALA A 87 -2.69 3.85 7.54
C ALA A 87 -2.33 5.24 8.10
N THR A 88 -1.10 5.41 8.59
CA THR A 88 -0.60 6.72 9.02
C THR A 88 -0.50 7.68 7.84
N LEU A 89 0.11 7.27 6.73
CA LEU A 89 0.28 8.13 5.55
C LEU A 89 -1.06 8.59 4.97
N PHE A 90 -2.03 7.69 4.81
CA PHE A 90 -3.35 8.03 4.30
C PHE A 90 -4.11 8.96 5.27
N SER A 91 -4.02 8.73 6.58
CA SER A 91 -4.67 9.57 7.58
C SER A 91 -4.09 10.97 7.63
N VAL A 92 -2.77 11.09 7.59
CA VAL A 92 -2.06 12.38 7.56
C VAL A 92 -2.38 13.12 6.27
N ALA A 93 -2.30 12.45 5.14
CA ALA A 93 -2.58 13.03 3.83
C ALA A 93 -4.03 13.55 3.75
N TYR A 94 -5.00 12.78 4.25
CA TYR A 94 -6.40 13.23 4.34
C TYR A 94 -6.54 14.47 5.23
N ARG A 95 -5.91 14.47 6.41
CA ARG A 95 -5.98 15.60 7.37
C ARG A 95 -5.44 16.90 6.78
N TYR A 96 -4.46 16.82 5.89
CA TYR A 96 -3.81 17.97 5.27
C TYR A 96 -4.19 18.20 3.81
N GLU A 97 -5.24 17.51 3.34
CA GLU A 97 -5.77 17.65 1.97
C GLU A 97 -4.71 17.38 0.88
N VAL A 98 -3.80 16.45 1.14
CA VAL A 98 -2.78 16.00 0.20
C VAL A 98 -3.23 14.72 -0.49
N PRO A 99 -3.44 14.70 -1.82
CA PRO A 99 -3.82 13.49 -2.51
C PRO A 99 -2.66 12.48 -2.50
N ILE A 100 -2.95 11.27 -2.06
CA ILE A 100 -1.96 10.19 -1.93
C ILE A 100 -2.47 8.91 -2.57
N GLY A 101 -1.58 8.16 -3.19
CA GLY A 101 -1.75 6.77 -3.60
C GLY A 101 -0.51 5.98 -3.21
N SER A 102 -0.55 4.68 -3.38
CA SER A 102 0.60 3.83 -3.06
C SER A 102 0.74 2.68 -4.04
N ILE A 103 1.98 2.33 -4.33
CA ILE A 103 2.36 1.13 -5.06
C ILE A 103 3.36 0.37 -4.19
N MET A 104 3.00 -0.83 -3.79
CA MET A 104 3.83 -1.69 -2.95
C MET A 104 4.39 -2.84 -3.77
N LEU A 105 5.58 -3.30 -3.42
CA LEU A 105 6.20 -4.52 -3.93
C LEU A 105 6.19 -5.58 -2.83
N VAL A 106 5.68 -6.77 -3.13
CA VAL A 106 5.73 -7.90 -2.19
C VAL A 106 7.17 -8.39 -2.06
N SER A 107 7.77 -8.17 -0.91
CA SER A 107 9.17 -8.49 -0.63
C SER A 107 9.36 -9.86 0.02
N ASP A 108 8.36 -10.34 0.74
CA ASP A 108 8.40 -11.60 1.47
C ASP A 108 7.00 -12.16 1.73
N MET A 109 6.95 -13.42 2.13
CA MET A 109 5.71 -14.15 2.43
C MET A 109 5.87 -14.85 3.79
N PRO A 110 5.85 -14.12 4.92
CA PRO A 110 6.25 -14.62 6.23
C PRO A 110 5.41 -15.80 6.74
N LEU A 111 4.18 -15.96 6.26
CA LEU A 111 3.31 -17.08 6.62
C LEU A 111 3.51 -18.35 5.79
N GLN A 112 4.42 -18.34 4.82
CA GLN A 112 4.78 -19.52 4.04
C GLN A 112 5.99 -20.23 4.65
N ARG A 113 6.10 -21.57 4.46
CA ARG A 113 7.16 -22.41 5.06
C ARG A 113 8.62 -21.98 4.79
N ARG A 114 8.87 -21.11 3.80
CA ARG A 114 10.19 -20.51 3.48
C ARG A 114 10.20 -19.00 3.63
N GLY A 115 9.25 -18.44 4.36
CA GLY A 115 8.82 -17.07 4.18
C GLY A 115 9.49 -16.01 5.02
N ILE A 116 10.35 -16.36 6.01
CA ILE A 116 11.02 -15.35 6.82
C ILE A 116 12.31 -14.95 6.09
N LYS A 117 12.34 -13.71 5.59
CA LYS A 117 13.49 -12.96 5.00
C LYS A 117 14.74 -13.80 4.71
N ASP A 118 14.65 -14.67 3.71
CA ASP A 118 15.85 -15.26 3.12
C ASP A 118 16.64 -14.12 2.48
N LYS A 119 17.86 -13.84 2.98
CA LYS A 119 18.71 -12.77 2.46
C LYS A 119 18.93 -12.89 0.96
N LYS A 120 19.10 -14.10 0.44
CA LYS A 120 19.30 -14.32 -1.00
C LYS A 120 18.06 -13.95 -1.81
N LEU A 121 16.87 -14.34 -1.34
CA LEU A 121 15.63 -14.01 -1.98
C LEU A 121 15.39 -12.48 -1.95
N HIS A 122 15.69 -11.84 -0.83
CA HIS A 122 15.59 -10.38 -0.70
C HIS A 122 16.56 -9.63 -1.64
N GLU A 123 17.80 -10.08 -1.74
CA GLU A 123 18.80 -9.51 -2.67
C GLU A 123 18.38 -9.70 -4.14
N GLU A 124 17.81 -10.85 -4.48
CA GLU A 124 17.31 -11.15 -5.83
C GLU A 124 16.11 -10.27 -6.19
N ILE A 125 15.13 -10.11 -5.28
CA ILE A 125 13.98 -9.23 -5.46
C ILE A 125 14.44 -7.78 -5.61
N TYR A 126 15.30 -7.33 -4.72
CA TYR A 126 15.84 -5.98 -4.77
C TYR A 126 16.52 -5.72 -6.12
N LYS A 127 17.36 -6.65 -6.58
CA LYS A 127 18.08 -6.53 -7.84
C LYS A 127 17.16 -6.54 -9.08
N ASN A 128 16.10 -7.36 -9.05
CA ASN A 128 15.27 -7.61 -10.22
C ASN A 128 14.04 -6.69 -10.29
N HIS A 129 13.50 -6.23 -9.15
CA HIS A 129 12.22 -5.54 -9.10
C HIS A 129 12.31 -4.09 -8.62
N MET A 130 13.38 -3.67 -7.94
CA MET A 130 13.48 -2.32 -7.40
C MET A 130 13.51 -1.26 -8.51
N ASN A 131 14.25 -1.51 -9.59
CA ASN A 131 14.33 -0.55 -10.70
C ASN A 131 12.96 -0.38 -11.37
N ILE A 132 12.27 -1.50 -11.66
CA ILE A 132 10.94 -1.43 -12.27
C ILE A 132 9.92 -0.79 -11.32
N HIS A 133 10.02 -1.03 -9.99
CA HIS A 133 9.18 -0.37 -9.00
C HIS A 133 9.38 1.14 -9.00
N LEU A 134 10.63 1.60 -9.03
CA LEU A 134 10.96 3.01 -9.11
C LEU A 134 10.47 3.65 -10.41
N GLU A 135 10.66 2.99 -11.55
CA GLU A 135 10.16 3.47 -12.84
C GLU A 135 8.63 3.59 -12.86
N ILE A 136 7.91 2.61 -12.32
CA ILE A 136 6.45 2.65 -12.19
C ILE A 136 6.01 3.84 -11.32
N ALA A 137 6.71 4.08 -10.20
CA ALA A 137 6.42 5.21 -9.33
C ALA A 137 6.67 6.55 -10.05
N MET A 138 7.74 6.68 -10.80
CA MET A 138 8.05 7.87 -11.61
C MET A 138 6.99 8.11 -12.70
N ASP A 139 6.53 7.06 -13.36
CA ASP A 139 5.45 7.14 -14.37
C ASP A 139 4.14 7.61 -13.70
N ALA A 140 3.79 7.08 -12.53
CA ALA A 140 2.60 7.50 -11.78
C ALA A 140 2.67 8.99 -11.41
N VAL A 141 3.82 9.48 -10.91
CA VAL A 141 4.04 10.90 -10.57
C VAL A 141 3.99 11.78 -11.82
N SER A 142 4.59 11.35 -12.92
CA SER A 142 4.55 12.09 -14.19
C SER A 142 3.12 12.24 -14.71
N ASN A 143 2.34 11.16 -14.65
CA ASN A 143 0.92 11.19 -15.02
C ASN A 143 0.09 12.05 -14.06
N LEU A 144 0.40 12.04 -12.76
CA LEU A 144 -0.24 12.90 -11.77
C LEU A 144 -0.04 14.39 -12.11
N LYS A 145 1.19 14.77 -12.49
CA LYS A 145 1.49 16.15 -12.90
C LYS A 145 0.62 16.61 -14.07
N VAL A 146 0.41 15.76 -15.06
CA VAL A 146 -0.44 16.05 -16.23
C VAL A 146 -1.91 16.13 -15.85
N ARG A 147 -2.37 15.27 -14.94
CA ARG A 147 -3.76 15.15 -14.52
C ARG A 147 -4.08 15.98 -13.27
N TRP A 148 -3.15 16.81 -12.81
CA TRP A 148 -3.31 17.59 -11.58
C TRP A 148 -4.60 18.42 -11.54
N PRO A 149 -5.03 19.13 -12.60
CA PRO A 149 -6.28 19.90 -12.57
C PRO A 149 -7.53 19.04 -12.30
N ASP A 150 -7.51 17.77 -12.71
CA ASP A 150 -8.61 16.83 -12.46
C ASP A 150 -8.59 16.34 -11.01
N VAL A 151 -7.40 16.09 -10.47
CA VAL A 151 -7.20 15.64 -9.07
C VAL A 151 -7.55 16.76 -8.11
N GLU A 152 -7.09 17.97 -8.37
CA GLU A 152 -7.32 19.16 -7.54
C GLU A 152 -8.82 19.46 -7.39
N ARG A 153 -9.59 19.36 -8.45
CA ARG A 153 -11.06 19.55 -8.41
C ARG A 153 -11.78 18.56 -7.51
N GLN A 154 -11.20 17.38 -7.27
CA GLN A 154 -11.78 16.37 -6.37
C GLN A 154 -11.46 16.63 -4.89
N LEU A 155 -10.40 17.38 -4.61
CA LEU A 155 -9.99 17.74 -3.25
C LEU A 155 -10.83 18.88 -2.66
N HIS A 156 -11.29 19.77 -3.50
CA HIS A 156 -12.02 20.99 -3.13
C HIS A 156 -13.54 20.87 -3.34
N SER A 157 -14.12 19.69 -3.13
CA SER A 157 -15.58 19.61 -3.02
C SER A 157 -15.99 20.30 -1.73
N GLU A 158 -16.46 21.55 -1.85
CA GLU A 158 -17.07 22.28 -0.75
C GLU A 158 -18.24 21.50 -0.17
N TRP A 159 -18.25 21.33 1.15
CA TRP A 159 -19.37 20.81 1.93
C TRP A 159 -20.27 21.96 2.33
#